data_00a6925a1fdca3269df43a93a603dd14
#
_entry.id   00a6925a1fdca3269df43a93a603dd14
#
_cell.length_a   1.000
_cell.length_b   1.000
_cell.length_c   1.000
_cell.angle_alpha   90.00
_cell.angle_beta   90.00
_cell.angle_gamma   90.00
#
_symmetry.space_group_name_H-M   'P 1'
#
loop_
_entity.id
_entity.type
_entity.pdbx_description
1 polymer ?
#
loop_
_entity_poly.entity_id
_entity_poly.type
_entity_poly.pdbx_seq_one_letter_code
_entity_poly.pdbx_strand_id
1 'polypeptide(L)'
;MKKSLFNKIMELIMPPPVKVVKISYISPDARLKGKRIIVTGGTGGLGQTMAKRFVDEGAHVLITGRNVEKLNKVASEIGCEALELDLAKVETLSGFISSALKKLGGIDCLVNNAGVSLHEKALELVTFDGFNQQIDTNLRGPYFLTQKALPHIIKNSYKGKVLFISSETGDTVDFRPYGLTKAAINSLVQGLAHLYSQYNVAINAISPGVTATAMTGINPDNLHYPYNPNGRAYLPEEIAEVATYLLSDASNTISGQIITCNNAKTVNARWKE
;
A
#
# COMPACT_ATOMS: atom_id res chain seq x y z
N MET A 1 22.97 -24.57 6.76
CA MET A 1 23.07 -25.97 6.28
C MET A 1 23.30 -25.98 4.76
N LYS A 2 24.36 -26.65 4.27
CA LYS A 2 24.58 -26.81 2.81
C LYS A 2 23.53 -27.79 2.29
N LYS A 3 22.63 -27.34 1.38
CA LYS A 3 21.74 -28.27 0.64
C LYS A 3 22.57 -29.36 -0.01
N SER A 4 22.19 -30.61 0.14
CA SER A 4 22.91 -31.74 -0.46
C SER A 4 22.92 -31.58 -1.99
N LEU A 5 23.93 -32.08 -2.65
CA LEU A 5 24.06 -32.10 -4.14
C LEU A 5 22.81 -32.72 -4.78
N PHE A 6 22.24 -33.72 -4.15
CA PHE A 6 21.00 -34.38 -4.56
C PHE A 6 19.81 -33.40 -4.63
N ASN A 7 19.62 -32.56 -3.60
CA ASN A 7 18.55 -31.57 -3.61
C ASN A 7 18.71 -30.51 -4.71
N LYS A 8 19.97 -30.13 -5.03
CA LYS A 8 20.23 -29.21 -6.14
C LYS A 8 19.92 -29.84 -7.51
N ILE A 9 20.22 -31.11 -7.69
CA ILE A 9 19.90 -31.86 -8.91
C ILE A 9 18.39 -32.02 -9.06
N MET A 10 17.68 -32.33 -7.98
CA MET A 10 16.22 -32.44 -8.00
C MET A 10 15.54 -31.11 -8.30
N GLU A 11 16.03 -29.98 -7.79
CA GLU A 11 15.53 -28.64 -8.12
C GLU A 11 15.73 -28.28 -9.61
N LEU A 12 16.72 -28.87 -10.29
CA LEU A 12 16.99 -28.65 -11.73
C LEU A 12 16.07 -29.49 -12.64
N ILE A 13 15.62 -30.64 -12.16
CA ILE A 13 14.87 -31.64 -12.96
C ILE A 13 13.35 -31.51 -12.74
N MET A 14 12.92 -31.07 -11.57
CA MET A 14 11.51 -30.90 -11.27
C MET A 14 11.06 -29.47 -11.51
N PRO A 15 9.94 -29.25 -12.22
CA PRO A 15 9.39 -27.92 -12.34
C PRO A 15 9.11 -27.36 -10.93
N PRO A 16 9.29 -26.05 -10.71
CA PRO A 16 9.02 -25.44 -9.42
C PRO A 16 7.57 -25.73 -9.01
N PRO A 17 7.32 -26.02 -7.72
CA PRO A 17 5.97 -26.34 -7.25
C PRO A 17 5.03 -25.15 -7.48
N VAL A 18 3.86 -25.41 -8.03
CA VAL A 18 2.79 -24.44 -8.18
C VAL A 18 2.05 -24.34 -6.85
N LYS A 19 1.93 -23.13 -6.30
CA LYS A 19 1.11 -22.85 -5.11
C LYS A 19 -0.03 -21.93 -5.49
N VAL A 20 -1.24 -22.41 -5.32
CA VAL A 20 -2.48 -21.65 -5.52
C VAL A 20 -3.14 -21.42 -4.16
N VAL A 21 -3.60 -20.21 -3.92
CA VAL A 21 -4.35 -19.83 -2.72
C VAL A 21 -5.74 -19.42 -3.14
N LYS A 22 -6.75 -19.97 -2.45
CA LYS A 22 -8.13 -19.49 -2.54
C LYS A 22 -8.38 -18.58 -1.34
N ILE A 23 -8.74 -17.33 -1.59
CA ILE A 23 -9.17 -16.43 -0.54
C ILE A 23 -10.66 -16.67 -0.27
N SER A 24 -10.97 -16.93 0.99
CA SER A 24 -12.35 -16.86 1.45
C SER A 24 -12.67 -15.41 1.76
N TYR A 25 -13.39 -14.74 0.86
CA TYR A 25 -13.90 -13.41 1.16
C TYR A 25 -14.90 -13.48 2.30
N ILE A 26 -14.73 -12.60 3.28
CA ILE A 26 -15.84 -12.24 4.15
C ILE A 26 -16.85 -11.54 3.23
N SER A 27 -18.11 -11.99 3.25
CA SER A 27 -19.16 -11.32 2.46
C SER A 27 -19.14 -9.84 2.72
N PRO A 28 -19.28 -8.98 1.68
CA PRO A 28 -19.38 -7.55 1.86
C PRO A 28 -20.51 -7.25 2.87
N ASP A 29 -20.15 -6.60 3.98
CA ASP A 29 -21.10 -6.22 5.05
C ASP A 29 -21.26 -4.69 5.15
N ALA A 30 -20.87 -3.98 4.09
CA ALA A 30 -20.93 -2.54 3.99
C ALA A 30 -20.08 -1.81 5.07
N ARG A 31 -18.93 -2.38 5.46
CA ARG A 31 -18.01 -1.83 6.48
C ARG A 31 -17.52 -0.42 6.17
N LEU A 32 -17.54 -0.02 4.90
CA LEU A 32 -17.10 1.30 4.43
C LEU A 32 -18.24 2.13 3.85
N LYS A 33 -19.49 1.75 4.14
CA LYS A 33 -20.68 2.41 3.57
C LYS A 33 -20.64 3.92 3.76
N GLY A 34 -20.74 4.64 2.63
CA GLY A 34 -20.78 6.10 2.59
C GLY A 34 -19.45 6.81 2.87
N LYS A 35 -18.36 6.09 3.18
CA LYS A 35 -17.03 6.70 3.35
C LYS A 35 -16.48 7.19 2.00
N ARG A 36 -15.93 8.39 1.97
CA ARG A 36 -15.31 9.02 0.80
C ARG A 36 -13.81 8.83 0.89
N ILE A 37 -13.27 8.01 -0.01
CA ILE A 37 -11.91 7.48 0.08
C ILE A 37 -11.10 7.89 -1.14
N ILE A 38 -9.94 8.50 -0.94
CA ILE A 38 -8.94 8.71 -1.99
C ILE A 38 -7.92 7.59 -1.93
N VAL A 39 -7.64 6.93 -3.07
CA VAL A 39 -6.59 5.90 -3.20
C VAL A 39 -5.57 6.36 -4.24
N THR A 40 -4.34 6.66 -3.80
CA THR A 40 -3.27 7.02 -4.73
C THR A 40 -2.68 5.79 -5.40
N GLY A 41 -2.34 5.89 -6.71
CA GLY A 41 -1.82 4.74 -7.46
C GLY A 41 -2.85 3.64 -7.67
N GLY A 42 -4.11 4.01 -7.91
CA GLY A 42 -5.24 3.08 -8.04
C GLY A 42 -5.34 2.36 -9.39
N THR A 43 -4.35 2.49 -10.30
CA THR A 43 -4.41 1.93 -11.66
C THR A 43 -3.84 0.52 -11.80
N GLY A 44 -3.49 -0.13 -10.71
CA GLY A 44 -2.97 -1.50 -10.73
C GLY A 44 -2.47 -1.98 -9.38
N GLY A 45 -2.09 -3.25 -9.31
CA GLY A 45 -1.57 -3.89 -8.11
C GLY A 45 -2.45 -3.69 -6.88
N LEU A 46 -1.83 -3.42 -5.75
CA LEU A 46 -2.53 -3.21 -4.47
C LEU A 46 -3.59 -2.10 -4.54
N GLY A 47 -3.28 -0.97 -5.21
CA GLY A 47 -4.19 0.18 -5.27
C GLY A 47 -5.50 -0.13 -5.98
N GLN A 48 -5.45 -0.84 -7.10
CA GLN A 48 -6.63 -1.25 -7.84
C GLN A 48 -7.48 -2.26 -7.04
N THR A 49 -6.82 -3.26 -6.44
CA THR A 49 -7.50 -4.29 -5.63
C THR A 49 -8.17 -3.68 -4.41
N MET A 50 -7.46 -2.78 -3.69
CA MET A 50 -8.05 -2.05 -2.56
C MET A 50 -9.23 -1.18 -3.00
N ALA A 51 -9.09 -0.42 -4.09
CA ALA A 51 -10.17 0.44 -4.57
C ALA A 51 -11.43 -0.36 -4.91
N LYS A 52 -11.26 -1.49 -5.63
CA LYS A 52 -12.38 -2.40 -5.91
C LYS A 52 -13.02 -2.91 -4.64
N ARG A 53 -12.22 -3.40 -3.69
CA ARG A 53 -12.73 -3.91 -2.42
C ARG A 53 -13.49 -2.83 -1.63
N PHE A 54 -13.00 -1.59 -1.62
CA PHE A 54 -13.67 -0.50 -0.92
C PHE A 54 -15.02 -0.12 -1.56
N VAL A 55 -15.12 -0.15 -2.90
CA VAL A 55 -16.40 0.04 -3.61
C VAL A 55 -17.37 -1.10 -3.25
N ASP A 56 -16.91 -2.35 -3.26
CA ASP A 56 -17.72 -3.51 -2.88
C ASP A 56 -18.24 -3.40 -1.42
N GLU A 57 -17.51 -2.70 -0.54
CA GLU A 57 -17.90 -2.40 0.85
C GLU A 57 -18.75 -1.11 1.00
N GLY A 58 -19.20 -0.53 -0.12
CA GLY A 58 -20.12 0.60 -0.14
C GLY A 58 -19.47 1.98 0.00
N ALA A 59 -18.16 2.11 -0.20
CA ALA A 59 -17.47 3.41 -0.19
C ALA A 59 -17.64 4.17 -1.52
N HIS A 60 -17.57 5.49 -1.46
CA HIS A 60 -17.36 6.37 -2.59
C HIS A 60 -15.86 6.55 -2.79
N VAL A 61 -15.30 5.93 -3.81
CA VAL A 61 -13.85 5.88 -4.04
C VAL A 61 -13.43 6.80 -5.17
N LEU A 62 -12.30 7.49 -4.99
CA LEU A 62 -11.60 8.22 -6.03
C LEU A 62 -10.19 7.63 -6.15
N ILE A 63 -9.87 7.10 -7.33
CA ILE A 63 -8.53 6.60 -7.63
C ILE A 63 -7.69 7.64 -8.36
N THR A 64 -6.36 7.57 -8.18
CA THR A 64 -5.45 8.44 -8.91
C THR A 64 -4.36 7.69 -9.64
N GLY A 65 -3.82 8.31 -10.67
CA GLY A 65 -2.70 7.80 -11.47
C GLY A 65 -2.21 8.84 -12.47
N ARG A 66 -1.04 8.59 -13.09
CA ARG A 66 -0.43 9.52 -14.07
C ARG A 66 -0.91 9.27 -15.50
N ASN A 67 -1.24 8.03 -15.84
CA ASN A 67 -1.75 7.68 -17.17
C ASN A 67 -3.28 7.81 -17.16
N VAL A 68 -3.79 8.87 -17.78
CA VAL A 68 -5.21 9.24 -17.76
C VAL A 68 -6.09 8.19 -18.46
N GLU A 69 -5.63 7.62 -19.58
CA GLU A 69 -6.38 6.60 -20.31
C GLU A 69 -6.57 5.35 -19.45
N LYS A 70 -5.47 4.80 -18.92
CA LYS A 70 -5.52 3.65 -18.02
C LYS A 70 -6.34 3.94 -16.76
N LEU A 71 -6.21 5.16 -16.22
CA LEU A 71 -6.93 5.59 -15.02
C LEU A 71 -8.44 5.58 -15.24
N ASN A 72 -8.91 6.17 -16.32
CA ASN A 72 -10.35 6.22 -16.67
C ASN A 72 -10.90 4.82 -16.95
N LYS A 73 -10.14 3.97 -17.65
CA LYS A 73 -10.51 2.57 -17.90
C LYS A 73 -10.74 1.82 -16.60
N VAL A 74 -9.76 1.86 -15.69
CA VAL A 74 -9.84 1.16 -14.39
C VAL A 74 -10.97 1.72 -13.53
N ALA A 75 -11.17 3.04 -13.52
CA ALA A 75 -12.26 3.66 -12.76
C ALA A 75 -13.63 3.19 -13.27
N SER A 76 -13.81 3.09 -14.58
CA SER A 76 -15.04 2.57 -15.18
C SER A 76 -15.28 1.10 -14.84
N GLU A 77 -14.22 0.28 -14.85
CA GLU A 77 -14.31 -1.16 -14.51
C GLU A 77 -14.68 -1.38 -13.04
N ILE A 78 -14.20 -0.53 -12.15
CA ILE A 78 -14.46 -0.61 -10.70
C ILE A 78 -15.78 0.07 -10.32
N GLY A 79 -16.23 1.05 -11.09
CA GLY A 79 -17.39 1.89 -10.76
C GLY A 79 -17.02 2.99 -9.74
N CYS A 80 -15.89 3.68 -9.93
CA CYS A 80 -15.41 4.72 -9.02
C CYS A 80 -14.99 5.99 -9.77
N GLU A 81 -14.71 7.07 -9.01
CA GLU A 81 -14.19 8.32 -9.56
C GLU A 81 -12.70 8.23 -9.91
N ALA A 82 -12.28 9.05 -10.86
CA ALA A 82 -10.88 9.17 -11.28
C ALA A 82 -10.42 10.62 -11.31
N LEU A 83 -9.16 10.84 -10.93
CA LEU A 83 -8.51 12.14 -11.05
C LEU A 83 -7.00 11.95 -11.25
N GLU A 84 -6.44 12.61 -12.27
CA GLU A 84 -5.00 12.58 -12.52
C GLU A 84 -4.23 13.16 -11.34
N LEU A 85 -3.14 12.49 -10.98
CA LEU A 85 -2.22 12.95 -9.95
C LEU A 85 -0.81 12.44 -10.21
N ASP A 86 0.15 13.38 -10.25
CA ASP A 86 1.58 13.11 -10.14
C ASP A 86 2.08 13.59 -8.77
N LEU A 87 2.40 12.67 -7.88
CA LEU A 87 2.87 12.98 -6.53
C LEU A 87 4.22 13.69 -6.48
N ALA A 88 5.02 13.61 -7.55
CA ALA A 88 6.27 14.34 -7.63
C ALA A 88 6.05 15.87 -7.80
N LYS A 89 4.87 16.29 -8.27
CA LYS A 89 4.49 17.68 -8.50
C LYS A 89 3.73 18.26 -7.31
N VAL A 90 4.42 18.48 -6.19
CA VAL A 90 3.80 18.87 -4.91
C VAL A 90 3.04 20.20 -4.98
N GLU A 91 3.39 21.08 -5.90
CA GLU A 91 2.73 22.37 -6.18
C GLU A 91 1.29 22.17 -6.68
N THR A 92 0.97 21.04 -7.30
CA THR A 92 -0.37 20.73 -7.83
C THR A 92 -1.33 20.19 -6.78
N LEU A 93 -0.85 19.76 -5.62
CA LEU A 93 -1.63 19.02 -4.61
C LEU A 93 -2.81 19.80 -4.05
N SER A 94 -2.69 21.12 -3.90
CA SER A 94 -3.82 21.95 -3.42
C SER A 94 -4.97 21.98 -4.42
N GLY A 95 -4.66 22.09 -5.73
CA GLY A 95 -5.65 22.02 -6.80
C GLY A 95 -6.28 20.64 -6.90
N PHE A 96 -5.48 19.58 -6.72
CA PHE A 96 -5.95 18.21 -6.67
C PHE A 96 -6.97 18.00 -5.52
N ILE A 97 -6.65 18.41 -4.29
CA ILE A 97 -7.57 18.29 -3.14
C ILE A 97 -8.88 19.02 -3.41
N SER A 98 -8.82 20.25 -3.98
CA SER A 98 -10.03 21.01 -4.32
C SER A 98 -10.91 20.27 -5.34
N SER A 99 -10.30 19.62 -6.33
CA SER A 99 -11.00 18.82 -7.34
C SER A 99 -11.57 17.52 -6.76
N ALA A 100 -10.83 16.86 -5.87
CA ALA A 100 -11.29 15.65 -5.18
C ALA A 100 -12.50 15.93 -4.29
N LEU A 101 -12.50 17.07 -3.57
CA LEU A 101 -13.63 17.53 -2.76
C LEU A 101 -14.89 17.76 -3.60
N LYS A 102 -14.75 18.35 -4.81
CA LYS A 102 -15.88 18.56 -5.71
C LYS A 102 -16.48 17.23 -6.20
N LYS A 103 -15.61 16.24 -6.50
CA LYS A 103 -16.06 14.92 -6.99
C LYS A 103 -16.70 14.07 -5.89
N LEU A 104 -16.11 14.03 -4.71
CA LEU A 104 -16.55 13.17 -3.61
C LEU A 104 -17.54 13.83 -2.64
N GLY A 105 -17.68 15.16 -2.67
CA GLY A 105 -18.45 15.90 -1.67
C GLY A 105 -17.79 15.98 -0.28
N GLY A 106 -16.55 15.52 -0.15
CA GLY A 106 -15.75 15.52 1.09
C GLY A 106 -14.69 14.43 1.06
N ILE A 107 -13.87 14.33 2.11
CA ILE A 107 -12.83 13.31 2.26
C ILE A 107 -12.89 12.77 3.68
N ASP A 108 -13.11 11.46 3.83
CA ASP A 108 -13.10 10.74 5.11
C ASP A 108 -11.83 9.94 5.29
N CYS A 109 -11.31 9.37 4.20
CA CYS A 109 -10.12 8.53 4.23
C CYS A 109 -9.15 8.89 3.10
N LEU A 110 -7.85 8.79 3.40
CA LEU A 110 -6.77 8.88 2.42
C LEU A 110 -5.92 7.62 2.48
N VAL A 111 -5.72 6.96 1.33
CA VAL A 111 -4.82 5.81 1.18
C VAL A 111 -3.62 6.23 0.32
N ASN A 112 -2.48 6.41 0.96
CA ASN A 112 -1.19 6.68 0.34
C ASN A 112 -0.57 5.35 -0.12
N ASN A 113 -0.96 4.89 -1.32
CA ASN A 113 -0.51 3.62 -1.88
C ASN A 113 0.49 3.79 -3.03
N ALA A 114 0.44 4.88 -3.78
CA ALA A 114 1.36 5.10 -4.89
C ALA A 114 2.82 4.95 -4.44
N GLY A 115 3.61 4.27 -5.26
CA GLY A 115 5.03 4.08 -5.00
C GLY A 115 5.75 3.51 -6.22
N VAL A 116 7.06 3.70 -6.24
CA VAL A 116 7.97 3.19 -7.27
C VAL A 116 9.19 2.59 -6.60
N SER A 117 9.67 1.47 -7.16
CA SER A 117 10.95 0.84 -6.81
C SER A 117 11.74 0.61 -8.08
N LEU A 118 12.99 0.99 -8.09
CA LEU A 118 13.90 0.79 -9.24
C LEU A 118 14.75 -0.47 -9.07
N HIS A 119 14.59 -1.18 -7.95
CA HIS A 119 15.23 -2.47 -7.68
C HIS A 119 16.75 -2.46 -7.84
N GLU A 120 17.41 -1.40 -7.36
CA GLU A 120 18.85 -1.26 -7.42
C GLU A 120 19.53 -2.44 -6.71
N LYS A 121 20.53 -3.02 -7.38
CA LYS A 121 21.23 -4.22 -6.88
C LYS A 121 22.53 -3.88 -6.15
N ALA A 122 23.03 -2.66 -6.29
CA ALA A 122 24.25 -2.18 -5.65
C ALA A 122 24.16 -0.66 -5.44
N LEU A 123 24.90 -0.14 -4.47
CA LEU A 123 24.89 1.29 -4.13
C LEU A 123 25.35 2.15 -5.32
N GLU A 124 26.34 1.67 -6.07
CA GLU A 124 26.93 2.35 -7.22
C GLU A 124 25.96 2.48 -8.40
N LEU A 125 24.86 1.72 -8.40
CA LEU A 125 23.82 1.76 -9.43
C LEU A 125 22.70 2.76 -9.11
N VAL A 126 22.74 3.38 -7.94
CA VAL A 126 21.77 4.41 -7.56
C VAL A 126 22.12 5.71 -8.27
N THR A 127 21.25 6.15 -9.17
CA THR A 127 21.40 7.44 -9.87
C THR A 127 20.72 8.55 -9.10
N PHE A 128 21.16 9.81 -9.31
CA PHE A 128 20.50 10.99 -8.70
C PHE A 128 19.03 11.07 -9.10
N ASP A 129 18.70 10.86 -10.37
CA ASP A 129 17.33 10.94 -10.86
C ASP A 129 16.47 9.80 -10.27
N GLY A 130 17.01 8.58 -10.25
CA GLY A 130 16.32 7.43 -9.64
C GLY A 130 16.11 7.60 -8.15
N PHE A 131 17.08 8.17 -7.43
CA PHE A 131 16.96 8.52 -6.02
C PHE A 131 15.82 9.54 -5.83
N ASN A 132 15.88 10.68 -6.55
CA ASN A 132 14.88 11.73 -6.45
C ASN A 132 13.48 11.22 -6.82
N GLN A 133 13.34 10.45 -7.89
CA GLN A 133 12.06 9.87 -8.29
C GLN A 133 11.42 9.03 -7.17
N GLN A 134 12.22 8.23 -6.47
CA GLN A 134 11.72 7.40 -5.37
C GLN A 134 11.38 8.26 -4.14
N ILE A 135 12.23 9.23 -3.77
CA ILE A 135 11.94 10.15 -2.67
C ILE A 135 10.67 10.96 -2.96
N ASP A 136 10.55 11.51 -4.15
CA ASP A 136 9.42 12.36 -4.52
C ASP A 136 8.10 11.60 -4.54
N THR A 137 8.10 10.41 -5.13
CA THR A 137 6.87 9.62 -5.26
C THR A 137 6.48 8.92 -3.95
N ASN A 138 7.47 8.35 -3.22
CA ASN A 138 7.18 7.47 -2.09
C ASN A 138 7.12 8.20 -0.75
N LEU A 139 7.77 9.36 -0.62
CA LEU A 139 7.87 10.10 0.64
C LEU A 139 7.38 11.53 0.54
N ARG A 140 7.99 12.38 -0.32
CA ARG A 140 7.66 13.81 -0.40
C ARG A 140 6.20 14.04 -0.80
N GLY A 141 5.76 13.40 -1.88
CA GLY A 141 4.37 13.51 -2.35
C GLY A 141 3.33 13.08 -1.31
N PRO A 142 3.40 11.86 -0.77
CA PRO A 142 2.50 11.40 0.30
C PRO A 142 2.52 12.29 1.55
N TYR A 143 3.67 12.81 1.94
CA TYR A 143 3.79 13.75 3.07
C TYR A 143 2.92 14.99 2.84
N PHE A 144 3.14 15.70 1.72
CA PHE A 144 2.43 16.93 1.43
C PHE A 144 0.97 16.69 1.05
N LEU A 145 0.64 15.59 0.37
CA LEU A 145 -0.74 15.23 0.11
C LEU A 145 -1.52 15.02 1.42
N THR A 146 -0.92 14.29 2.37
CA THR A 146 -1.50 14.08 3.69
C THR A 146 -1.69 15.41 4.43
N GLN A 147 -0.69 16.29 4.40
CA GLN A 147 -0.78 17.63 4.99
C GLN A 147 -1.97 18.42 4.43
N LYS A 148 -2.21 18.36 3.12
CA LYS A 148 -3.33 19.07 2.48
C LYS A 148 -4.69 18.39 2.72
N ALA A 149 -4.74 17.07 2.85
CA ALA A 149 -5.97 16.33 3.07
C ALA A 149 -6.48 16.40 4.52
N LEU A 150 -5.57 16.37 5.50
CA LEU A 150 -5.90 16.28 6.93
C LEU A 150 -6.92 17.33 7.42
N PRO A 151 -6.83 18.64 7.06
CA PRO A 151 -7.83 19.63 7.49
C PRO A 151 -9.24 19.29 7.03
N HIS A 152 -9.39 18.70 5.85
CA HIS A 152 -10.69 18.30 5.29
C HIS A 152 -11.19 17.01 5.94
N ILE A 153 -10.31 16.05 6.20
CA ILE A 153 -10.63 14.82 6.93
C ILE A 153 -11.14 15.16 8.34
N ILE A 154 -10.45 16.02 9.06
CA ILE A 154 -10.86 16.46 10.42
C ILE A 154 -12.21 17.14 10.41
N LYS A 155 -12.44 18.03 9.42
CA LYS A 155 -13.69 18.80 9.33
C LYS A 155 -14.91 17.94 8.98
N ASN A 156 -14.73 16.93 8.13
CA ASN A 156 -15.83 16.22 7.50
C ASN A 156 -16.11 14.84 8.11
N SER A 157 -15.21 14.30 8.91
CA SER A 157 -15.29 12.93 9.39
C SER A 157 -15.40 12.87 10.91
N TYR A 158 -16.43 12.17 11.40
CA TYR A 158 -16.49 11.81 12.82
C TYR A 158 -15.28 10.98 13.26
N LYS A 159 -14.76 10.15 12.35
CA LYS A 159 -13.54 9.32 12.55
C LYS A 159 -12.78 9.20 11.25
N GLY A 160 -11.87 10.15 11.01
CA GLY A 160 -11.01 10.17 9.83
C GLY A 160 -9.95 9.07 9.83
N LYS A 161 -9.57 8.60 8.65
CA LYS A 161 -8.53 7.58 8.49
C LYS A 161 -7.48 7.98 7.47
N VAL A 162 -6.21 7.80 7.81
CA VAL A 162 -5.11 7.87 6.85
C VAL A 162 -4.34 6.55 6.89
N LEU A 163 -4.21 5.92 5.74
CA LEU A 163 -3.51 4.66 5.58
C LEU A 163 -2.32 4.86 4.64
N PHE A 164 -1.15 4.42 5.05
CA PHE A 164 0.03 4.36 4.20
C PHE A 164 0.33 2.91 3.82
N ILE A 165 0.70 2.68 2.58
CA ILE A 165 1.26 1.39 2.15
C ILE A 165 2.78 1.50 2.21
N SER A 166 3.33 0.93 3.27
CA SER A 166 4.76 0.79 3.50
C SER A 166 5.31 -0.44 2.75
N SER A 167 6.24 -1.17 3.33
CA SER A 167 6.82 -2.42 2.84
C SER A 167 7.60 -3.09 3.96
N GLU A 168 7.73 -4.41 3.92
CA GLU A 168 8.63 -5.17 4.81
C GLU A 168 10.09 -4.67 4.75
N THR A 169 10.49 -4.01 3.66
CA THR A 169 11.82 -3.37 3.56
C THR A 169 11.97 -2.16 4.45
N GLY A 170 10.87 -1.51 4.86
CA GLY A 170 10.89 -0.43 5.84
C GLY A 170 11.05 -0.92 7.30
N ASP A 171 10.89 -2.22 7.54
CA ASP A 171 11.06 -2.86 8.84
C ASP A 171 12.47 -3.45 9.03
N THR A 172 13.30 -3.37 7.99
CA THR A 172 14.67 -3.92 7.96
C THR A 172 15.68 -2.86 7.54
N VAL A 173 16.97 -3.13 7.73
CA VAL A 173 18.04 -2.27 7.22
C VAL A 173 18.09 -2.38 5.68
N ASP A 174 18.17 -1.26 4.99
CA ASP A 174 18.24 -1.20 3.53
C ASP A 174 19.09 0.00 3.09
N PHE A 175 19.89 -0.15 2.02
CA PHE A 175 20.66 0.93 1.41
C PHE A 175 19.91 1.57 0.22
N ARG A 176 18.92 0.87 -0.31
CA ARG A 176 18.18 1.31 -1.51
C ARG A 176 17.23 2.46 -1.16
N PRO A 177 17.10 3.47 -2.04
CA PRO A 177 16.19 4.59 -1.82
C PRO A 177 14.75 4.13 -1.50
N TYR A 178 14.29 3.04 -2.12
CA TYR A 178 12.97 2.47 -1.82
C TYR A 178 12.82 2.10 -0.34
N GLY A 179 13.73 1.28 0.19
CA GLY A 179 13.68 0.87 1.60
C GLY A 179 13.80 2.05 2.56
N LEU A 180 14.69 3.02 2.25
CA LEU A 180 14.82 4.24 3.03
C LEU A 180 13.53 5.05 3.06
N THR A 181 12.81 5.19 1.91
CA THR A 181 11.51 5.87 1.88
C THR A 181 10.47 5.15 2.73
N LYS A 182 10.47 3.81 2.74
CA LYS A 182 9.49 3.02 3.53
C LYS A 182 9.77 3.07 5.03
N ALA A 183 11.05 3.09 5.43
CA ALA A 183 11.44 3.32 6.83
C ALA A 183 11.03 4.74 7.29
N ALA A 184 11.23 5.76 6.45
CA ALA A 184 10.78 7.13 6.73
C ALA A 184 9.25 7.23 6.86
N ILE A 185 8.49 6.52 6.01
CA ILE A 185 7.02 6.43 6.12
C ILE A 185 6.60 5.80 7.45
N ASN A 186 7.27 4.74 7.92
CA ASN A 186 6.95 4.11 9.20
C ASN A 186 7.10 5.12 10.36
N SER A 187 8.18 5.90 10.37
CA SER A 187 8.39 6.98 11.36
C SER A 187 7.34 8.09 11.22
N LEU A 188 7.02 8.52 9.98
CA LEU A 188 6.01 9.55 9.71
C LEU A 188 4.63 9.15 10.24
N VAL A 189 4.22 7.90 10.01
CA VAL A 189 2.93 7.36 10.49
C VAL A 189 2.80 7.48 12.01
N GLN A 190 3.83 7.09 12.74
CA GLN A 190 3.84 7.17 14.21
C GLN A 190 3.78 8.62 14.70
N GLY A 191 4.57 9.50 14.09
CA GLY A 191 4.58 10.93 14.43
C GLY A 191 3.24 11.62 14.14
N LEU A 192 2.65 11.37 12.97
CA LEU A 192 1.34 11.91 12.62
C LEU A 192 0.24 11.34 13.51
N ALA A 193 0.26 10.05 13.81
CA ALA A 193 -0.72 9.42 14.69
C ALA A 193 -0.73 10.06 16.08
N HIS A 194 0.45 10.30 16.65
CA HIS A 194 0.59 11.01 17.92
C HIS A 194 0.03 12.43 17.83
N LEU A 195 0.45 13.19 16.83
CA LEU A 195 0.05 14.60 16.65
C LEU A 195 -1.46 14.77 16.43
N TYR A 196 -2.09 13.86 15.66
CA TYR A 196 -3.51 13.98 15.27
C TYR A 196 -4.46 13.13 16.09
N SER A 197 -4.01 12.43 17.14
CA SER A 197 -4.85 11.63 18.04
C SER A 197 -5.99 12.42 18.65
N GLN A 198 -5.75 13.67 19.03
CA GLN A 198 -6.74 14.58 19.61
C GLN A 198 -7.86 15.01 18.64
N TYR A 199 -7.66 14.84 17.33
CA TYR A 199 -8.63 15.22 16.31
C TYR A 199 -9.47 14.03 15.81
N ASN A 200 -9.42 12.90 16.51
CA ASN A 200 -10.15 11.69 16.16
C ASN A 200 -9.83 11.15 14.74
N VAL A 201 -8.55 11.28 14.34
CA VAL A 201 -8.02 10.73 13.09
C VAL A 201 -7.09 9.56 13.42
N ALA A 202 -7.38 8.38 12.89
CA ALA A 202 -6.50 7.23 13.00
C ALA A 202 -5.55 7.14 11.79
N ILE A 203 -4.26 7.07 12.05
CA ILE A 203 -3.21 7.05 11.02
C ILE A 203 -2.37 5.79 11.22
N ASN A 204 -2.38 4.90 10.22
CA ASN A 204 -1.67 3.62 10.29
C ASN A 204 -0.94 3.33 8.99
N ALA A 205 -0.10 2.31 8.99
CA ALA A 205 0.48 1.73 7.80
C ALA A 205 0.24 0.23 7.73
N ILE A 206 0.18 -0.29 6.51
CA ILE A 206 0.39 -1.71 6.22
C ILE A 206 1.78 -1.85 5.62
N SER A 207 2.53 -2.84 6.07
CA SER A 207 3.87 -3.20 5.60
C SER A 207 3.78 -4.58 4.92
N PRO A 208 3.41 -4.63 3.62
CA PRO A 208 3.28 -5.88 2.91
C PRO A 208 4.63 -6.56 2.71
N GLY A 209 4.63 -7.89 2.78
CA GLY A 209 5.68 -8.70 2.18
C GLY A 209 5.55 -8.77 0.66
N VAL A 210 6.34 -9.64 0.04
CA VAL A 210 6.36 -9.80 -1.41
C VAL A 210 4.98 -10.25 -1.91
N THR A 211 4.30 -9.36 -2.62
CA THR A 211 2.92 -9.52 -3.10
C THR A 211 2.88 -9.65 -4.62
N ALA A 212 2.03 -10.53 -5.15
CA ALA A 212 1.90 -10.78 -6.59
C ALA A 212 1.29 -9.56 -7.30
N THR A 213 2.14 -8.72 -7.84
CA THR A 213 1.79 -7.48 -8.55
C THR A 213 2.76 -7.27 -9.72
N ALA A 214 2.44 -6.34 -10.61
CA ALA A 214 3.35 -5.95 -11.69
C ALA A 214 4.71 -5.43 -11.16
N MET A 215 4.76 -4.82 -9.97
CA MET A 215 6.00 -4.34 -9.36
C MET A 215 6.95 -5.48 -9.01
N THR A 216 6.44 -6.62 -8.58
CA THR A 216 7.24 -7.80 -8.19
C THR A 216 7.44 -8.79 -9.33
N GLY A 217 6.64 -8.66 -10.41
CA GLY A 217 6.66 -9.59 -11.55
C GLY A 217 6.15 -11.01 -11.23
N ILE A 218 5.55 -11.22 -10.05
CA ILE A 218 5.04 -12.54 -9.66
C ILE A 218 3.67 -12.76 -10.29
N ASN A 219 3.53 -13.92 -10.94
CA ASN A 219 2.25 -14.35 -11.51
C ASN A 219 1.27 -14.77 -10.40
N PRO A 220 0.06 -14.20 -10.32
CA PRO A 220 -0.95 -14.60 -9.34
C PRO A 220 -1.43 -16.05 -9.50
N ASP A 221 -1.28 -16.65 -10.68
CA ASP A 221 -1.63 -18.05 -10.92
C ASP A 221 -0.58 -19.04 -10.38
N ASN A 222 0.61 -18.54 -10.03
CA ASN A 222 1.64 -19.33 -9.36
C ASN A 222 2.38 -18.46 -8.33
N LEU A 223 1.97 -18.58 -7.09
CA LEU A 223 2.50 -17.82 -5.97
C LEU A 223 3.77 -18.43 -5.36
N HIS A 224 4.38 -19.44 -5.96
CA HIS A 224 5.58 -20.05 -5.40
C HIS A 224 6.69 -19.01 -5.20
N TYR A 225 7.08 -18.79 -3.94
CA TYR A 225 8.13 -17.86 -3.54
C TYR A 225 8.84 -18.36 -2.27
N PRO A 226 9.94 -19.12 -2.44
CA PRO A 226 10.59 -19.86 -1.34
C PRO A 226 11.27 -18.95 -0.29
N TYR A 227 11.41 -17.65 -0.58
CA TYR A 227 12.02 -16.69 0.34
C TYR A 227 11.04 -16.14 1.39
N ASN A 228 9.76 -16.47 1.29
CA ASN A 228 8.78 -16.17 2.35
C ASN A 228 8.62 -17.39 3.28
N PRO A 229 8.32 -17.18 4.57
CA PRO A 229 8.21 -18.29 5.55
C PRO A 229 7.24 -19.39 5.16
N ASN A 230 6.14 -19.03 4.49
CA ASN A 230 5.13 -19.97 4.00
C ASN A 230 5.38 -20.46 2.57
N GLY A 231 6.54 -20.12 1.97
CA GLY A 231 6.97 -20.53 0.63
C GLY A 231 6.12 -19.97 -0.51
N ARG A 232 5.40 -18.86 -0.28
CA ARG A 232 4.59 -18.19 -1.31
C ARG A 232 4.64 -16.67 -1.23
N ALA A 233 4.37 -16.00 -2.34
CA ALA A 233 3.99 -14.59 -2.36
C ALA A 233 2.56 -14.41 -1.81
N TYR A 234 2.24 -13.17 -1.44
CA TYR A 234 0.90 -12.82 -0.96
C TYR A 234 0.04 -12.33 -2.14
N LEU A 235 -1.27 -12.44 -1.99
CA LEU A 235 -2.21 -11.85 -2.94
C LEU A 235 -2.53 -10.41 -2.56
N PRO A 236 -2.76 -9.52 -3.55
CA PRO A 236 -3.23 -8.16 -3.29
C PRO A 236 -4.50 -8.11 -2.43
N GLU A 237 -5.37 -9.09 -2.57
CA GLU A 237 -6.63 -9.24 -1.85
C GLU A 237 -6.40 -9.44 -0.34
N GLU A 238 -5.35 -10.18 0.05
CA GLU A 238 -5.01 -10.35 1.47
C GLU A 238 -4.68 -9.01 2.12
N ILE A 239 -4.00 -8.13 1.39
CA ILE A 239 -3.67 -6.79 1.85
C ILE A 239 -4.90 -5.87 1.84
N ALA A 240 -5.77 -6.01 0.82
CA ALA A 240 -7.00 -5.23 0.71
C ALA A 240 -7.97 -5.50 1.88
N GLU A 241 -8.04 -6.74 2.40
CA GLU A 241 -8.85 -7.05 3.58
C GLU A 241 -8.33 -6.32 4.85
N VAL A 242 -7.02 -6.30 5.06
CA VAL A 242 -6.41 -5.55 6.18
C VAL A 242 -6.66 -4.04 6.01
N ALA A 243 -6.53 -3.53 4.79
CA ALA A 243 -6.82 -2.13 4.49
C ALA A 243 -8.29 -1.78 4.77
N THR A 244 -9.23 -2.64 4.35
CA THR A 244 -10.66 -2.48 4.62
C THR A 244 -10.94 -2.43 6.12
N TYR A 245 -10.36 -3.32 6.89
CA TYR A 245 -10.49 -3.32 8.35
C TYR A 245 -9.96 -2.02 8.96
N LEU A 246 -8.77 -1.56 8.56
CA LEU A 246 -8.15 -0.34 9.08
C LEU A 246 -8.90 0.95 8.71
N LEU A 247 -9.64 0.94 7.60
CA LEU A 247 -10.49 2.07 7.21
C LEU A 247 -11.90 2.01 7.82
N SER A 248 -12.31 0.85 8.33
CA SER A 248 -13.62 0.67 8.97
C SER A 248 -13.67 1.25 10.38
N ASP A 249 -14.89 1.34 10.93
CA ASP A 249 -15.08 1.79 12.30
C ASP A 249 -14.66 0.77 13.35
N ALA A 250 -14.49 -0.50 12.96
CA ALA A 250 -13.98 -1.56 13.84
C ALA A 250 -12.55 -1.32 14.33
N SER A 251 -11.76 -0.51 13.60
CA SER A 251 -10.37 -0.18 13.93
C SER A 251 -10.18 1.20 14.60
N ASN A 252 -11.23 1.79 15.16
CA ASN A 252 -11.18 3.18 15.65
C ASN A 252 -10.20 3.43 16.79
N THR A 253 -9.79 2.40 17.51
CA THR A 253 -8.80 2.47 18.59
C THR A 253 -7.37 2.18 18.11
N ILE A 254 -7.19 1.84 16.81
CA ILE A 254 -5.89 1.49 16.22
C ILE A 254 -5.34 2.73 15.51
N SER A 255 -4.24 3.31 16.04
CA SER A 255 -3.52 4.43 15.44
C SER A 255 -2.03 4.33 15.76
N GLY A 256 -1.17 4.77 14.85
CA GLY A 256 0.29 4.72 14.98
C GLY A 256 0.89 3.33 14.71
N GLN A 257 0.10 2.39 14.18
CA GLN A 257 0.56 1.03 13.97
C GLN A 257 1.09 0.81 12.55
N ILE A 258 2.17 0.04 12.47
CA ILE A 258 2.71 -0.51 11.23
C ILE A 258 2.36 -1.99 11.23
N ILE A 259 1.32 -2.36 10.49
CA ILE A 259 0.84 -3.75 10.45
C ILE A 259 1.59 -4.51 9.36
N THR A 260 2.53 -5.34 9.78
CA THR A 260 3.36 -6.12 8.86
C THR A 260 2.62 -7.38 8.42
N CYS A 261 2.39 -7.49 7.10
CA CYS A 261 1.70 -8.59 6.44
C CYS A 261 2.72 -9.44 5.65
N ASN A 262 3.60 -10.16 6.35
CA ASN A 262 4.68 -10.95 5.74
C ASN A 262 4.92 -12.29 6.43
N ASN A 263 3.95 -12.74 7.23
CA ASN A 263 4.01 -14.02 7.95
C ASN A 263 5.25 -14.13 8.85
N ALA A 264 5.53 -13.08 9.64
CA ALA A 264 6.63 -12.99 10.59
C ALA A 264 8.05 -13.01 9.98
N LYS A 265 8.21 -12.82 8.65
CA LYS A 265 9.51 -12.84 7.96
C LYS A 265 10.54 -11.86 8.53
N THR A 266 10.07 -10.69 8.97
CA THR A 266 10.94 -9.63 9.51
C THR A 266 11.01 -9.60 11.04
N VAL A 267 10.34 -10.54 11.72
CA VAL A 267 10.44 -10.66 13.17
C VAL A 267 11.84 -11.16 13.55
N ASN A 268 12.56 -10.32 14.30
CA ASN A 268 13.89 -10.69 14.80
C ASN A 268 13.76 -11.60 16.01
N ALA A 269 13.66 -12.90 15.78
CA ALA A 269 13.64 -13.89 16.85
C ALA A 269 15.06 -14.19 17.30
N ARG A 270 15.37 -13.90 18.59
CA ARG A 270 16.67 -14.23 19.22
C ARG A 270 16.69 -15.62 19.83
N TRP A 271 15.81 -16.53 19.38
CA TRP A 271 15.84 -17.91 19.82
C TRP A 271 17.05 -18.60 19.20
N LYS A 272 17.93 -19.12 20.04
CA LYS A 272 18.89 -20.16 19.63
C LYS A 272 18.27 -21.48 20.02
N GLU A 273 18.04 -22.32 19.02
CA GLU A 273 17.78 -23.73 19.26
C GLU A 273 19.00 -24.42 19.86
#